data_ae76f1fa2d099a1f32f300f68cdd3d38
#
_entry.id   ae76f1fa2d099a1f32f300f68cdd3d38
#
_cell.length_a   1.000
_cell.length_b   1.000
_cell.length_c   1.000
_cell.angle_alpha   90.00
_cell.angle_beta   90.00
_cell.angle_gamma   90.00
#
_symmetry.space_group_name_H-M   'P 1'
#
loop_
_entity.id
_entity.type
_entity.pdbx_description
1 polymer ?
#
loop_
_entity_poly.entity_id
_entity_poly.type
_entity_poly.pdbx_seq_one_letter_code
_entity_poly.pdbx_strand_id
1 'polypeptide(L)'
;MRERRAMKLFIICGILAASFLSAQAPQPIFEQPLLITSAGQSSGDAQIALQLAKKAGLTAVLSKMAEGKDLESRKTLVLVLGASMKGMGSAGLDANKEKERIRELLAEAKRKNVPVLAMHLGGEQRRGELTDEIIGEFLPAAKMAVILKTGNADGLFTKICRGKNIPLIEVDKSLDAVEPLKNIFKRSSSY
;
A
#
# COMPACT_ATOMS: atom_id res chain seq x y z
N MET A 1 -21.02 -74.57 -37.72
CA MET A 1 -19.88 -73.62 -37.63
C MET A 1 -20.41 -72.33 -37.22
N ARG A 2 -20.18 -71.92 -35.98
CA ARG A 2 -20.59 -70.67 -35.40
C ARG A 2 -19.36 -69.96 -34.76
N GLU A 3 -18.87 -68.97 -35.43
CA GLU A 3 -17.78 -68.18 -34.90
C GLU A 3 -18.32 -67.21 -33.79
N ARG A 4 -17.76 -67.32 -32.62
CA ARG A 4 -18.05 -66.42 -31.51
C ARG A 4 -17.05 -65.23 -31.59
N ARG A 5 -17.57 -64.05 -31.97
CA ARG A 5 -16.83 -62.79 -31.88
C ARG A 5 -16.73 -62.38 -30.41
N ALA A 6 -15.52 -62.40 -29.88
CA ALA A 6 -15.22 -61.81 -28.56
C ALA A 6 -15.10 -60.28 -28.68
N MET A 7 -16.04 -59.61 -28.05
CA MET A 7 -16.05 -58.15 -27.94
C MET A 7 -15.16 -57.73 -26.76
N LYS A 8 -13.99 -57.20 -27.08
CA LYS A 8 -13.08 -56.64 -26.06
C LYS A 8 -13.59 -55.29 -25.59
N LEU A 9 -14.08 -55.23 -24.35
CA LEU A 9 -14.51 -54.04 -23.66
C LEU A 9 -13.24 -53.28 -23.19
N PHE A 10 -12.89 -52.14 -23.85
CA PHE A 10 -11.85 -51.26 -23.42
C PHE A 10 -12.43 -50.32 -22.30
N ILE A 11 -12.07 -50.60 -21.06
CA ILE A 11 -12.34 -49.70 -19.94
C ILE A 11 -11.30 -48.58 -19.99
N ILE A 12 -11.69 -47.42 -20.48
CA ILE A 12 -10.91 -46.18 -20.40
C ILE A 12 -11.10 -45.65 -18.99
N CYS A 13 -10.11 -45.87 -18.13
CA CYS A 13 -10.02 -45.30 -16.80
C CYS A 13 -9.56 -43.85 -16.95
N GLY A 14 -10.50 -42.92 -17.02
CA GLY A 14 -10.21 -41.48 -17.03
C GLY A 14 -9.70 -41.02 -15.66
N ILE A 15 -8.40 -40.79 -15.56
CA ILE A 15 -7.77 -40.19 -14.40
C ILE A 15 -8.15 -38.69 -14.42
N LEU A 16 -9.15 -38.32 -13.61
CA LEU A 16 -9.47 -36.90 -13.33
C LEU A 16 -8.34 -36.36 -12.47
N ALA A 17 -7.35 -35.71 -13.11
CA ALA A 17 -6.35 -34.92 -12.40
C ALA A 17 -7.03 -33.69 -11.84
N ALA A 18 -7.45 -33.74 -10.58
CA ALA A 18 -7.88 -32.56 -9.83
C ALA A 18 -6.66 -31.65 -9.65
N SER A 19 -6.57 -30.64 -10.50
CA SER A 19 -5.59 -29.56 -10.33
C SER A 19 -5.93 -28.81 -9.06
N PHE A 20 -5.25 -29.11 -7.97
CA PHE A 20 -5.27 -28.27 -6.76
C PHE A 20 -4.67 -26.92 -7.13
N LEU A 21 -5.53 -25.95 -7.37
CA LEU A 21 -5.15 -24.54 -7.45
C LEU A 21 -4.68 -24.12 -6.07
N SER A 22 -3.38 -24.31 -5.81
CA SER A 22 -2.74 -23.82 -4.60
C SER A 22 -2.85 -22.30 -4.63
N ALA A 23 -3.68 -21.72 -3.76
CA ALA A 23 -3.72 -20.29 -3.55
C ALA A 23 -2.33 -19.84 -3.06
N GLN A 24 -1.49 -19.38 -3.98
CA GLN A 24 -0.19 -18.80 -3.62
C GLN A 24 -0.43 -17.64 -2.68
N ALA A 25 0.24 -17.67 -1.51
CA ALA A 25 0.27 -16.52 -0.62
C ALA A 25 0.68 -15.28 -1.42
N PRO A 26 0.04 -14.12 -1.19
CA PRO A 26 0.36 -12.91 -1.93
C PRO A 26 1.86 -12.63 -1.82
N GLN A 27 2.52 -12.54 -2.98
CA GLN A 27 3.96 -12.27 -3.03
C GLN A 27 4.24 -10.89 -2.44
N PRO A 28 5.30 -10.74 -1.66
CA PRO A 28 5.64 -9.44 -1.09
C PRO A 28 5.91 -8.44 -2.22
N ILE A 29 5.25 -7.27 -2.12
CA ILE A 29 5.23 -6.24 -3.16
C ILE A 29 6.31 -5.19 -2.89
N PHE A 30 6.68 -5.01 -1.61
CA PHE A 30 7.57 -3.96 -1.14
C PHE A 30 8.84 -4.52 -0.51
N GLU A 31 9.87 -3.68 -0.51
CA GLU A 31 11.17 -3.98 0.10
C GLU A 31 11.54 -2.89 1.11
N GLN A 32 12.45 -3.20 2.02
CA GLN A 32 13.02 -2.25 2.98
C GLN A 32 14.47 -1.88 2.59
N PRO A 33 15.00 -0.76 3.08
CA PRO A 33 14.43 0.16 4.09
C PRO A 33 13.39 1.14 3.53
N LEU A 34 12.50 1.63 4.42
CA LEU A 34 11.41 2.53 4.08
C LEU A 34 11.76 3.99 4.39
N LEU A 35 11.27 4.92 3.54
CA LEU A 35 11.10 6.31 3.87
C LEU A 35 9.63 6.58 4.14
N ILE A 36 9.29 7.14 5.27
CA ILE A 36 7.92 7.53 5.63
C ILE A 36 7.83 9.05 5.61
N THR A 37 6.82 9.59 4.96
CA THR A 37 6.49 11.01 5.00
C THR A 37 4.98 11.23 4.97
N SER A 38 4.53 12.42 5.38
CA SER A 38 3.13 12.81 5.26
C SER A 38 2.90 13.62 3.99
N ALA A 39 1.79 13.39 3.31
CA ALA A 39 1.22 14.31 2.34
C ALA A 39 0.12 15.10 3.05
N GLY A 40 0.37 16.39 3.29
CA GLY A 40 -0.50 17.29 4.04
C GLY A 40 -0.07 17.54 5.49
N GLN A 41 1.15 17.16 5.87
CA GLN A 41 1.78 17.46 7.17
C GLN A 41 1.01 16.93 8.39
N SER A 42 0.27 15.83 8.26
CA SER A 42 -0.31 15.10 9.40
C SER A 42 0.79 14.33 10.16
N SER A 43 1.59 15.07 10.93
CA SER A 43 2.75 14.51 11.64
C SER A 43 2.38 13.40 12.63
N GLY A 44 1.21 13.46 13.26
CA GLY A 44 0.71 12.41 14.17
C GLY A 44 0.49 11.09 13.42
N ASP A 45 -0.19 11.13 12.28
CA ASP A 45 -0.49 9.94 11.48
C ASP A 45 0.80 9.34 10.90
N ALA A 46 1.75 10.18 10.47
CA ALA A 46 3.05 9.71 10.00
C ALA A 46 3.87 9.07 11.12
N GLN A 47 3.77 9.57 12.35
CA GLN A 47 4.40 8.96 13.52
C GLN A 47 3.76 7.59 13.86
N ILE A 48 2.43 7.47 13.72
CA ILE A 48 1.73 6.19 13.86
C ILE A 48 2.25 5.21 12.81
N ALA A 49 2.35 5.62 11.54
CA ALA A 49 2.89 4.78 10.47
C ALA A 49 4.30 4.26 10.78
N LEU A 50 5.17 5.11 11.33
CA LEU A 50 6.51 4.71 11.78
C LEU A 50 6.46 3.64 12.89
N GLN A 51 5.58 3.80 13.88
CA GLN A 51 5.45 2.83 14.97
C GLN A 51 4.90 1.49 14.47
N LEU A 52 3.93 1.51 13.54
CA LEU A 52 3.40 0.31 12.90
C LEU A 52 4.47 -0.43 12.08
N ALA A 53 5.26 0.31 11.29
CA ALA A 53 6.38 -0.26 10.55
C ALA A 53 7.40 -0.93 11.48
N LYS A 54 7.81 -0.26 12.56
CA LYS A 54 8.72 -0.83 13.57
C LYS A 54 8.11 -2.08 14.22
N LYS A 55 6.82 -2.06 14.56
CA LYS A 55 6.13 -3.20 15.15
C LYS A 55 5.99 -4.37 14.18
N ALA A 56 5.94 -4.09 12.89
CA ALA A 56 6.01 -5.09 11.82
C ALA A 56 7.44 -5.63 11.57
N GLY A 57 8.46 -5.13 12.29
CA GLY A 57 9.85 -5.54 12.12
C GLY A 57 10.53 -4.90 10.90
N LEU A 58 10.01 -3.76 10.41
CA LEU A 58 10.52 -3.09 9.23
C LEU A 58 11.52 -1.99 9.59
N THR A 59 12.58 -1.88 8.79
CA THR A 59 13.55 -0.78 8.88
C THR A 59 12.97 0.45 8.22
N ALA A 60 12.64 1.47 9.00
CA ALA A 60 11.96 2.66 8.52
C ALA A 60 12.53 3.93 9.16
N VAL A 61 12.56 5.02 8.38
CA VAL A 61 12.83 6.37 8.86
C VAL A 61 11.64 7.28 8.50
N LEU A 62 11.39 8.25 9.36
CA LEU A 62 10.40 9.30 9.14
C LEU A 62 11.12 10.60 8.81
N SER A 63 10.81 11.19 7.66
CA SER A 63 11.16 12.56 7.30
C SER A 63 9.89 13.36 7.06
N LYS A 64 9.64 14.39 7.89
CA LYS A 64 8.44 15.22 7.75
C LYS A 64 8.45 16.04 6.45
N MET A 65 9.64 16.44 6.03
CA MET A 65 9.91 17.26 4.85
C MET A 65 10.75 16.46 3.86
N ALA A 66 10.34 15.21 3.59
CA ALA A 66 11.06 14.36 2.66
C ALA A 66 11.15 14.99 1.26
N GLU A 67 12.36 14.93 0.70
CA GLU A 67 12.70 15.37 -0.64
C GLU A 67 13.27 14.21 -1.45
N GLY A 68 13.45 14.41 -2.76
CA GLY A 68 13.98 13.38 -3.65
C GLY A 68 15.32 12.77 -3.23
N LYS A 69 16.20 13.55 -2.56
CA LYS A 69 17.47 13.07 -2.02
C LYS A 69 17.30 12.04 -0.90
N ASP A 70 16.21 12.13 -0.12
CA ASP A 70 15.93 11.22 0.99
C ASP A 70 15.53 9.82 0.52
N LEU A 71 15.25 9.66 -0.78
CA LEU A 71 14.97 8.37 -1.40
C LEU A 71 16.24 7.56 -1.71
N GLU A 72 17.43 8.15 -1.56
CA GLU A 72 18.67 7.41 -1.72
C GLU A 72 18.73 6.26 -0.72
N SER A 73 19.09 5.08 -1.20
CA SER A 73 19.13 3.85 -0.38
C SER A 73 17.77 3.42 0.21
N ARG A 74 16.66 3.99 -0.24
CA ARG A 74 15.30 3.56 0.15
C ARG A 74 14.70 2.67 -0.93
N LYS A 75 13.99 1.64 -0.47
CA LYS A 75 13.35 0.67 -1.36
C LYS A 75 11.84 0.88 -1.47
N THR A 76 11.26 1.63 -0.52
CA THR A 76 9.81 1.94 -0.50
C THR A 76 9.60 3.33 0.09
N LEU A 77 8.75 4.12 -0.57
CA LEU A 77 8.18 5.36 -0.03
C LEU A 77 6.81 5.04 0.60
N VAL A 78 6.65 5.30 1.88
CA VAL A 78 5.35 5.26 2.56
C VAL A 78 4.82 6.69 2.62
N LEU A 79 3.74 6.95 1.89
CA LEU A 79 3.08 8.23 1.81
C LEU A 79 1.82 8.24 2.67
N VAL A 80 1.86 8.95 3.79
CA VAL A 80 0.72 9.05 4.72
C VAL A 80 -0.17 10.22 4.30
N LEU A 81 -1.35 9.90 3.81
CA LEU A 81 -2.32 10.85 3.26
C LEU A 81 -3.17 11.48 4.38
N GLY A 82 -3.10 12.79 4.52
CA GLY A 82 -3.90 13.49 5.51
C GLY A 82 -3.42 14.92 5.75
N ALA A 83 -4.32 15.90 5.65
CA ALA A 83 -4.00 17.30 5.84
C ALA A 83 -4.03 17.73 7.31
N SER A 84 -3.12 18.63 7.68
CA SER A 84 -3.09 19.33 8.94
C SER A 84 -2.68 20.79 8.71
N MET A 85 -3.64 21.70 8.75
CA MET A 85 -3.34 23.15 8.61
C MET A 85 -2.31 23.62 9.64
N LYS A 86 -2.43 23.15 10.89
CA LYS A 86 -1.45 23.43 11.94
C LYS A 86 -0.06 22.86 11.60
N GLY A 87 -0.03 21.65 11.06
CA GLY A 87 1.23 20.98 10.63
C GLY A 87 1.90 21.75 9.51
N MET A 88 1.15 22.14 8.48
CA MET A 88 1.66 22.95 7.36
C MET A 88 2.17 24.30 7.82
N GLY A 89 1.40 25.04 8.64
CA GLY A 89 1.84 26.32 9.19
C GLY A 89 3.13 26.19 10.03
N SER A 90 3.25 25.14 10.84
CA SER A 90 4.47 24.85 11.62
C SER A 90 5.68 24.51 10.75
N ALA A 91 5.46 24.00 9.54
CA ALA A 91 6.50 23.70 8.54
C ALA A 91 6.80 24.90 7.61
N GLY A 92 6.13 26.03 7.78
CA GLY A 92 6.25 27.20 6.89
C GLY A 92 5.65 26.97 5.50
N LEU A 93 4.70 26.04 5.39
CA LEU A 93 4.05 25.67 4.14
C LEU A 93 2.59 26.12 4.10
N ASP A 94 2.13 26.42 2.92
CA ASP A 94 0.72 26.42 2.56
C ASP A 94 0.35 25.13 1.80
N ALA A 95 -0.93 24.96 1.51
CA ALA A 95 -1.43 23.76 0.81
C ALA A 95 -0.80 23.58 -0.59
N ASN A 96 -0.52 24.67 -1.32
CA ASN A 96 0.05 24.60 -2.66
C ASN A 96 1.53 24.16 -2.62
N LYS A 97 2.30 24.76 -1.70
CA LYS A 97 3.72 24.37 -1.50
C LYS A 97 3.84 22.93 -1.03
N GLU A 98 2.93 22.48 -0.15
CA GLU A 98 2.94 21.10 0.29
C GLU A 98 2.60 20.15 -0.87
N LYS A 99 1.59 20.44 -1.68
CA LYS A 99 1.26 19.65 -2.86
C LYS A 99 2.42 19.62 -3.85
N GLU A 100 3.10 20.75 -4.08
CA GLU A 100 4.27 20.80 -4.96
C GLU A 100 5.41 19.91 -4.45
N ARG A 101 5.77 20.01 -3.16
CA ARG A 101 6.76 19.14 -2.52
C ARG A 101 6.45 17.65 -2.77
N ILE A 102 5.17 17.26 -2.62
CA ILE A 102 4.78 15.86 -2.82
C ILE A 102 4.84 15.46 -4.29
N ARG A 103 4.48 16.34 -5.24
CA ARG A 103 4.64 16.09 -6.68
C ARG A 103 6.10 15.81 -7.05
N GLU A 104 7.01 16.66 -6.58
CA GLU A 104 8.45 16.50 -6.81
C GLU A 104 8.97 15.19 -6.21
N LEU A 105 8.60 14.88 -4.97
CA LEU A 105 8.98 13.64 -4.31
C LEU A 105 8.48 12.40 -5.06
N LEU A 106 7.23 12.41 -5.53
CA LEU A 106 6.66 11.30 -6.29
C LEU A 106 7.27 11.17 -7.69
N ALA A 107 7.59 12.29 -8.35
CA ALA A 107 8.31 12.29 -9.62
C ALA A 107 9.70 11.62 -9.45
N GLU A 108 10.41 11.95 -8.38
CA GLU A 108 11.70 11.35 -8.07
C GLU A 108 11.58 9.87 -7.67
N ALA A 109 10.55 9.49 -6.91
CA ALA A 109 10.27 8.10 -6.58
C ALA A 109 10.03 7.26 -7.85
N LYS A 110 9.26 7.82 -8.80
CA LYS A 110 9.04 7.20 -10.12
C LYS A 110 10.33 7.06 -10.91
N ARG A 111 11.17 8.11 -10.96
CA ARG A 111 12.45 8.10 -11.68
C ARG A 111 13.42 7.06 -11.13
N LYS A 112 13.43 6.90 -9.79
CA LYS A 112 14.27 5.91 -9.08
C LYS A 112 13.63 4.51 -8.99
N ASN A 113 12.43 4.31 -9.55
CA ASN A 113 11.65 3.06 -9.41
C ASN A 113 11.40 2.66 -7.94
N VAL A 114 11.24 3.64 -7.04
CA VAL A 114 10.88 3.41 -5.65
C VAL A 114 9.35 3.30 -5.56
N PRO A 115 8.78 2.13 -5.24
CA PRO A 115 7.35 1.96 -5.14
C PRO A 115 6.77 2.75 -3.96
N VAL A 116 5.53 3.22 -4.13
CA VAL A 116 4.79 4.00 -3.13
C VAL A 116 3.74 3.13 -2.47
N LEU A 117 3.75 3.08 -1.13
CA LEU A 117 2.67 2.56 -0.29
C LEU A 117 1.91 3.75 0.29
N ALA A 118 0.64 3.90 -0.08
CA ALA A 118 -0.21 4.93 0.53
C ALA A 118 -0.81 4.42 1.85
N MET A 119 -0.86 5.27 2.86
CA MET A 119 -1.54 4.97 4.11
C MET A 119 -2.46 6.13 4.52
N HIS A 120 -3.65 5.81 5.09
CA HIS A 120 -4.52 6.79 5.72
C HIS A 120 -4.95 6.26 7.09
N LEU A 121 -4.38 6.81 8.15
CA LEU A 121 -4.49 6.28 9.51
C LEU A 121 -5.31 7.15 10.46
N GLY A 122 -5.73 8.33 10.01
CA GLY A 122 -6.52 9.26 10.80
C GLY A 122 -8.04 8.99 10.75
N GLY A 123 -8.49 8.10 9.85
CA GLY A 123 -9.91 7.77 9.71
C GLY A 123 -10.77 8.96 9.34
N GLU A 124 -12.06 8.90 9.69
CA GLU A 124 -13.04 9.96 9.40
C GLU A 124 -12.61 11.34 9.94
N GLN A 125 -12.03 11.39 11.13
CA GLN A 125 -11.59 12.66 11.75
C GLN A 125 -10.50 13.39 10.97
N ARG A 126 -9.82 12.71 10.06
CA ARG A 126 -8.78 13.29 9.20
C ARG A 126 -9.28 13.55 7.78
N ARG A 127 -10.56 13.28 7.49
CA ARG A 127 -11.18 13.60 6.21
C ARG A 127 -11.61 15.09 6.20
N GLY A 128 -11.83 15.61 5.02
CA GLY A 128 -12.22 16.99 4.76
C GLY A 128 -11.65 17.45 3.41
N GLU A 129 -12.11 18.59 2.90
CA GLU A 129 -11.86 19.07 1.55
C GLU A 129 -10.38 18.96 1.14
N LEU A 130 -9.45 19.53 1.90
CA LEU A 130 -8.03 19.50 1.59
C LEU A 130 -7.43 18.08 1.68
N THR A 131 -7.88 17.26 2.62
CA THR A 131 -7.43 15.86 2.70
C THR A 131 -7.93 15.09 1.49
N ASP A 132 -9.16 15.32 1.07
CA ASP A 132 -9.78 14.62 -0.06
C ASP A 132 -9.14 15.03 -1.39
N GLU A 133 -8.75 16.30 -1.56
CA GLU A 133 -7.90 16.77 -2.65
C GLU A 133 -6.55 16.02 -2.68
N ILE A 134 -5.88 15.94 -1.53
CA ILE A 134 -4.59 15.22 -1.38
C ILE A 134 -4.75 13.73 -1.73
N ILE A 135 -5.82 13.09 -1.25
CA ILE A 135 -6.12 11.70 -1.60
C ILE A 135 -6.34 11.56 -3.10
N GLY A 136 -7.18 12.43 -3.68
CA GLY A 136 -7.50 12.41 -5.12
C GLY A 136 -6.28 12.57 -6.00
N GLU A 137 -5.35 13.44 -5.61
CA GLU A 137 -4.15 13.76 -6.38
C GLU A 137 -3.04 12.70 -6.22
N PHE A 138 -2.77 12.23 -5.01
CA PHE A 138 -1.56 11.45 -4.75
C PHE A 138 -1.78 9.95 -4.58
N LEU A 139 -2.96 9.50 -4.16
CA LEU A 139 -3.27 8.07 -4.10
C LEU A 139 -3.07 7.35 -5.44
N PRO A 140 -3.38 7.95 -6.62
CA PRO A 140 -3.14 7.32 -7.91
C PRO A 140 -1.68 6.91 -8.21
N ALA A 141 -0.71 7.49 -7.50
CA ALA A 141 0.71 7.13 -7.64
C ALA A 141 1.10 5.89 -6.81
N ALA A 142 0.24 5.42 -5.94
CA ALA A 142 0.53 4.30 -5.06
C ALA A 142 0.43 2.94 -5.79
N LYS A 143 1.29 2.02 -5.39
CA LYS A 143 1.22 0.61 -5.80
C LYS A 143 0.23 -0.20 -4.96
N MET A 144 -0.07 0.26 -3.75
CA MET A 144 -1.04 -0.31 -2.82
C MET A 144 -1.46 0.74 -1.79
N ALA A 145 -2.63 0.57 -1.21
CA ALA A 145 -3.10 1.40 -0.10
C ALA A 145 -3.50 0.56 1.12
N VAL A 146 -3.16 1.06 2.32
CA VAL A 146 -3.59 0.52 3.62
C VAL A 146 -4.24 1.66 4.40
N ILE A 147 -5.52 1.54 4.72
CA ILE A 147 -6.28 2.64 5.31
C ILE A 147 -7.16 2.18 6.47
N LEU A 148 -7.50 3.11 7.36
CA LEU A 148 -8.60 2.92 8.30
C LEU A 148 -9.94 2.92 7.54
N LYS A 149 -10.77 1.89 7.78
CA LYS A 149 -12.09 1.72 7.18
C LYS A 149 -13.00 2.93 7.41
N THR A 150 -12.95 3.53 8.59
CA THR A 150 -13.72 4.73 8.91
C THR A 150 -13.37 5.94 8.03
N GLY A 151 -12.16 5.98 7.47
CA GLY A 151 -11.76 7.01 6.50
C GLY A 151 -12.31 6.80 5.09
N ASN A 152 -12.93 5.66 4.82
CA ASN A 152 -13.48 5.30 3.50
C ASN A 152 -15.01 5.10 3.52
N ALA A 153 -15.70 5.67 4.50
CA ALA A 153 -17.15 5.51 4.65
C ALA A 153 -17.95 5.98 3.41
N ASP A 154 -17.44 6.97 2.69
CA ASP A 154 -18.01 7.49 1.43
C ASP A 154 -17.52 6.76 0.18
N GLY A 155 -16.59 5.81 0.31
CA GLY A 155 -16.04 5.04 -0.79
C GLY A 155 -15.04 5.78 -1.69
N LEU A 156 -14.51 6.93 -1.28
CA LEU A 156 -13.54 7.72 -2.07
C LEU A 156 -12.29 6.88 -2.41
N PHE A 157 -11.67 6.24 -1.40
CA PHE A 157 -10.51 5.37 -1.62
C PHE A 157 -10.85 4.19 -2.52
N THR A 158 -12.00 3.54 -2.29
CA THR A 158 -12.47 2.42 -3.10
C THR A 158 -12.63 2.82 -4.57
N LYS A 159 -13.24 3.98 -4.83
CA LYS A 159 -13.44 4.50 -6.19
C LYS A 159 -12.11 4.73 -6.91
N ILE A 160 -11.16 5.41 -6.26
CA ILE A 160 -9.86 5.72 -6.85
C ILE A 160 -9.05 4.44 -7.06
N CYS A 161 -8.99 3.57 -6.05
CA CYS A 161 -8.22 2.33 -6.12
C CYS A 161 -8.73 1.39 -7.22
N ARG A 162 -10.06 1.24 -7.36
CA ARG A 162 -10.65 0.45 -8.46
C ARG A 162 -10.33 1.06 -9.82
N GLY A 163 -10.45 2.39 -9.98
CA GLY A 163 -10.18 3.08 -11.23
C GLY A 163 -8.71 3.03 -11.68
N LYS A 164 -7.79 2.73 -10.76
CA LYS A 164 -6.34 2.66 -11.00
C LYS A 164 -5.75 1.26 -10.81
N ASN A 165 -6.58 0.25 -10.52
CA ASN A 165 -6.15 -1.12 -10.20
C ASN A 165 -5.15 -1.17 -9.03
N ILE A 166 -5.36 -0.34 -8.00
CA ILE A 166 -4.54 -0.29 -6.79
C ILE A 166 -5.18 -1.24 -5.76
N PRO A 167 -4.47 -2.26 -5.26
CA PRO A 167 -4.94 -3.07 -4.16
C PRO A 167 -5.19 -2.21 -2.92
N LEU A 168 -6.36 -2.36 -2.30
CA LEU A 168 -6.80 -1.63 -1.11
C LEU A 168 -6.98 -2.61 0.05
N ILE A 169 -6.31 -2.33 1.16
CA ILE A 169 -6.49 -3.03 2.43
C ILE A 169 -7.13 -2.06 3.41
N GLU A 170 -8.29 -2.43 3.92
CA GLU A 170 -9.00 -1.69 4.95
C GLU A 170 -8.82 -2.39 6.30
N VAL A 171 -8.50 -1.62 7.34
CA VAL A 171 -8.36 -2.11 8.71
C VAL A 171 -9.29 -1.36 9.65
N ASP A 172 -9.79 -2.03 10.69
CA ASP A 172 -10.72 -1.42 11.63
C ASP A 172 -10.00 -0.49 12.62
N LYS A 173 -8.78 -0.84 13.01
CA LYS A 173 -7.93 -0.05 13.92
C LYS A 173 -6.53 0.10 13.32
N SER A 174 -5.84 1.19 13.64
CA SER A 174 -4.48 1.43 13.14
C SER A 174 -3.53 0.26 13.44
N LEU A 175 -3.65 -0.36 14.61
CA LEU A 175 -2.81 -1.49 15.02
C LEU A 175 -3.00 -2.72 14.12
N ASP A 176 -4.17 -2.90 13.56
CA ASP A 176 -4.48 -4.04 12.68
C ASP A 176 -3.69 -3.96 11.35
N ALA A 177 -3.12 -2.80 11.01
CA ALA A 177 -2.25 -2.65 9.86
C ALA A 177 -0.89 -3.38 10.01
N VAL A 178 -0.51 -3.82 11.21
CA VAL A 178 0.77 -4.52 11.44
C VAL A 178 0.86 -5.81 10.64
N GLU A 179 -0.18 -6.64 10.66
CA GLU A 179 -0.17 -7.91 9.93
C GLU A 179 -0.16 -7.73 8.39
N PRO A 180 -0.99 -6.86 7.79
CA PRO A 180 -0.82 -6.49 6.40
C PRO A 180 0.59 -6.03 6.05
N LEU A 181 1.20 -5.14 6.86
CA LEU A 181 2.57 -4.68 6.62
C LEU A 181 3.58 -5.82 6.62
N LYS A 182 3.51 -6.78 7.55
CA LYS A 182 4.38 -7.97 7.53
C LYS A 182 4.25 -8.80 6.26
N ASN A 183 3.05 -8.87 5.70
CA ASN A 183 2.75 -9.73 4.55
C ASN A 183 3.13 -9.09 3.21
N ILE A 184 3.06 -7.76 3.10
CA ILE A 184 3.35 -7.06 1.84
C ILE A 184 4.83 -6.72 1.67
N PHE A 185 5.64 -6.82 2.73
CA PHE A 185 7.07 -6.58 2.67
C PHE A 185 7.87 -7.88 2.64
N LYS A 186 8.92 -7.92 1.82
CA LYS A 186 9.90 -9.00 1.86
C LYS A 186 10.55 -9.04 3.24
N ARG A 187 10.60 -10.23 3.84
CA ARG A 187 11.37 -10.42 5.06
C ARG A 187 12.85 -10.16 4.77
N SER A 188 13.52 -9.44 5.66
CA SER A 188 14.97 -9.37 5.60
C SER A 188 15.52 -10.79 5.78
N SER A 189 16.31 -11.27 4.83
CA SER A 189 17.11 -12.48 5.05
C SER A 189 18.08 -12.14 6.19
N SER A 190 17.84 -12.68 7.38
CA SER A 190 18.83 -12.67 8.45
C SER A 190 19.95 -13.61 8.01
N TYR A 191 21.08 -13.03 7.62
CA TYR A 191 22.33 -13.77 7.52
C TYR A 191 23.01 -13.79 8.88
#